data_f5d6f48ea942e34cc67a76f5ca56da48
#
_entry.id   f5d6f48ea942e34cc67a76f5ca56da48
#
_cell.length_a   1.000
_cell.length_b   1.000
_cell.length_c   1.000
_cell.angle_alpha   90.00
_cell.angle_beta   90.00
_cell.angle_gamma   90.00
#
_symmetry.space_group_name_H-M   'P 1'
#
loop_
_entity.id
_entity.type
_entity.pdbx_description
1 polymer ?
#
loop_
_entity_poly.entity_id
_entity_poly.type
_entity_poly.pdbx_seq_one_letter_code
_entity_poly.pdbx_strand_id
1 'polypeptide(L)'
;MKVFLLGKIRNITGWLEGCALGLRMAGHEVKIGVTRDPALNAVLDRALVSKRLGRPRALGVARAIRSFSPDLILGVLSYTIPRDLLEVISALPARPPLVGWVGDVFGEAQRRSAELFDLIAYTDTAMVDLHRRLGFRTPCVFLPHAANPRMARVAAPVAEPERKMVFVANPTPHRRALIRKVQTPLRLYGPGWASLGPSHHEVVARRLSMDEVGQVYADHFATLNIMNEANVLSGLNQRNFDPCLFGTAVVSDEQPDLGLCFEVGREALSYGSAEELDGLYGRLLRNPDEARAIGEAGRRRVLAEHTYGHRIETLAKLI
;
A
#
# COMPACT_ATOMS: atom_id res chain seq x y z
N MET A 1 3.80 18.81 12.00
CA MET A 1 2.71 18.19 12.80
C MET A 1 3.27 17.00 13.58
N LYS A 2 2.64 16.69 14.71
CA LYS A 2 2.84 15.46 15.46
C LYS A 2 1.80 14.43 15.01
N VAL A 3 2.23 13.31 14.43
CA VAL A 3 1.32 12.28 13.92
C VAL A 3 1.49 10.98 14.73
N PHE A 4 0.38 10.50 15.29
CA PHE A 4 0.36 9.21 15.95
C PHE A 4 -0.18 8.14 15.00
N LEU A 5 0.68 7.25 14.55
CA LEU A 5 0.31 6.16 13.63
C LEU A 5 -0.18 4.93 14.41
N LEU A 6 -1.33 4.41 14.00
CA LEU A 6 -1.87 3.14 14.48
C LEU A 6 -1.84 2.10 13.37
N GLY A 7 -1.40 0.89 13.66
CA GLY A 7 -1.43 -0.18 12.68
C GLY A 7 -0.60 -1.39 13.08
N LYS A 8 -0.47 -2.33 12.15
CA LYS A 8 0.34 -3.53 12.27
C LYS A 8 1.73 -3.27 11.73
N ILE A 9 2.76 -3.48 12.54
CA ILE A 9 4.14 -3.56 12.06
C ILE A 9 4.41 -4.90 11.37
N ARG A 10 5.42 -4.93 10.50
CA ARG A 10 5.86 -6.13 9.78
C ARG A 10 4.75 -6.78 8.94
N ASN A 11 3.85 -5.97 8.40
CA ASN A 11 2.96 -6.46 7.36
C ASN A 11 3.76 -6.68 6.05
N ILE A 12 3.16 -7.42 5.11
CA ILE A 12 3.82 -7.80 3.84
C ILE A 12 4.25 -6.57 3.03
N THR A 13 3.50 -5.47 3.13
CA THR A 13 3.74 -4.26 2.33
C THR A 13 4.63 -3.23 3.03
N GLY A 14 4.91 -3.40 4.33
CA GLY A 14 5.63 -2.40 5.13
C GLY A 14 4.96 -1.01 5.14
N TRP A 15 3.63 -0.96 4.93
CA TRP A 15 2.91 0.31 4.75
C TRP A 15 3.03 1.23 5.96
N LEU A 16 2.83 0.71 7.17
CA LEU A 16 2.94 1.51 8.40
C LEU A 16 4.36 2.08 8.60
N GLU A 17 5.37 1.24 8.40
CA GLU A 17 6.78 1.63 8.55
C GLU A 17 7.21 2.61 7.45
N GLY A 18 6.74 2.39 6.22
CA GLY A 18 6.96 3.30 5.10
C GLY A 18 6.30 4.66 5.32
N CYS A 19 5.06 4.64 5.80
CA CYS A 19 4.34 5.85 6.20
C CYS A 19 5.10 6.62 7.30
N ALA A 20 5.52 5.94 8.36
CA ALA A 20 6.26 6.57 9.44
C ALA A 20 7.58 7.21 8.96
N LEU A 21 8.31 6.51 8.08
CA LEU A 21 9.54 7.04 7.50
C LEU A 21 9.27 8.24 6.61
N GLY A 22 8.31 8.13 5.69
CA GLY A 22 7.99 9.21 4.75
C GLY A 22 7.50 10.48 5.43
N LEU A 23 6.72 10.34 6.50
CA LEU A 23 6.29 11.50 7.30
C LEU A 23 7.46 12.16 8.04
N ARG A 24 8.39 11.38 8.58
CA ARG A 24 9.61 11.94 9.20
C ARG A 24 10.49 12.66 8.18
N MET A 25 10.62 12.13 6.98
CA MET A 25 11.34 12.78 5.87
C MET A 25 10.67 14.10 5.46
N ALA A 26 9.34 14.20 5.60
CA ALA A 26 8.58 15.42 5.37
C ALA A 26 8.58 16.39 6.59
N GLY A 27 9.40 16.13 7.62
CA GLY A 27 9.57 17.01 8.76
C GLY A 27 8.50 16.85 9.86
N HIS A 28 7.70 15.77 9.85
CA HIS A 28 6.72 15.50 10.90
C HIS A 28 7.33 14.69 12.05
N GLU A 29 6.89 14.98 13.28
CA GLU A 29 7.19 14.14 14.44
C GLU A 29 6.23 12.95 14.48
N VAL A 30 6.75 11.72 14.49
CA VAL A 30 5.94 10.51 14.33
C VAL A 30 6.18 9.52 15.45
N LYS A 31 5.08 9.12 16.11
CA LYS A 31 5.05 8.01 17.07
C LYS A 31 4.15 6.88 16.56
N ILE A 32 4.60 5.64 16.73
CA ILE A 32 3.86 4.45 16.29
C ILE A 32 3.24 3.77 17.51
N GLY A 33 1.93 3.55 17.45
CA GLY A 33 1.19 2.68 18.35
C GLY A 33 0.90 1.34 17.65
N VAL A 34 1.43 0.25 18.21
CA VAL A 34 1.28 -1.09 17.63
C VAL A 34 -0.04 -1.71 18.07
N THR A 35 -0.86 -2.13 17.10
CA THR A 35 -2.19 -2.72 17.35
C THR A 35 -2.16 -4.22 17.64
N ARG A 36 -1.07 -4.89 17.29
CA ARG A 36 -0.81 -6.30 17.62
C ARG A 36 0.61 -6.46 18.12
N ASP A 37 0.75 -6.96 19.32
CA ASP A 37 2.04 -7.28 19.93
C ASP A 37 2.41 -8.76 19.69
N PRO A 38 3.72 -9.12 19.70
CA PRO A 38 4.16 -10.51 19.60
C PRO A 38 3.61 -11.38 20.73
N ALA A 39 3.67 -12.69 20.57
CA ALA A 39 3.03 -13.77 21.33
C ALA A 39 2.90 -13.63 22.85
N LEU A 40 3.81 -12.93 23.54
CA LEU A 40 3.78 -12.78 25.00
C LEU A 40 2.55 -11.99 25.49
N ASN A 41 2.16 -10.94 24.76
CA ASN A 41 1.01 -10.11 25.13
C ASN A 41 -0.34 -10.75 24.77
N ALA A 42 -0.37 -11.65 23.78
CA ALA A 42 -1.58 -12.40 23.45
C ALA A 42 -1.98 -13.38 24.60
N VAL A 43 -1.00 -13.92 25.32
CA VAL A 43 -1.24 -14.78 26.48
C VAL A 43 -1.70 -13.95 27.68
N LEU A 44 -1.08 -12.80 27.92
CA LEU A 44 -1.47 -11.87 28.97
C LEU A 44 -2.85 -11.26 28.73
N ASP A 45 -3.15 -10.86 27.49
CA ASP A 45 -4.46 -10.32 27.10
C ASP A 45 -5.57 -11.38 27.32
N ARG A 46 -5.34 -12.66 26.97
CA ARG A 46 -6.29 -13.76 27.26
C ARG A 46 -6.50 -13.96 28.76
N ALA A 47 -5.42 -13.95 29.54
CA ALA A 47 -5.50 -14.14 30.98
C ALA A 47 -6.20 -12.99 31.72
N LEU A 48 -6.00 -11.73 31.25
CA LEU A 48 -6.58 -10.54 31.87
C LEU A 48 -8.02 -10.27 31.40
N VAL A 49 -8.34 -10.56 30.13
CA VAL A 49 -9.72 -10.49 29.63
C VAL A 49 -10.61 -11.53 30.32
N SER A 50 -10.11 -12.75 30.56
CA SER A 50 -10.86 -13.78 31.31
C SER A 50 -11.17 -13.37 32.74
N LYS A 51 -10.37 -12.48 33.34
CA LYS A 51 -10.54 -11.98 34.72
C LYS A 51 -11.30 -10.65 34.81
N ARG A 52 -11.88 -10.14 33.74
CA ARG A 52 -12.58 -8.81 33.65
C ARG A 52 -11.71 -7.61 34.12
N LEU A 53 -10.40 -7.71 34.08
CA LEU A 53 -9.45 -6.69 34.59
C LEU A 53 -9.13 -5.58 33.57
N GLY A 54 -9.94 -5.44 32.52
CA GLY A 54 -9.75 -4.42 31.50
C GLY A 54 -8.81 -4.84 30.36
N ARG A 55 -8.49 -3.91 29.49
CA ARG A 55 -7.72 -4.13 28.26
C ARG A 55 -6.39 -3.36 28.33
N PRO A 56 -5.32 -3.91 28.91
CA PRO A 56 -4.08 -3.18 29.21
C PRO A 56 -3.44 -2.51 28.00
N ARG A 57 -3.56 -3.14 26.80
CA ARG A 57 -3.02 -2.61 25.54
C ARG A 57 -3.69 -1.31 25.14
N ALA A 58 -5.01 -1.27 25.15
CA ALA A 58 -5.77 -0.07 24.79
C ALA A 58 -5.44 1.10 25.73
N LEU A 59 -5.29 0.84 27.01
CA LEU A 59 -4.88 1.84 28.02
C LEU A 59 -3.44 2.31 27.80
N GLY A 60 -2.53 1.42 27.39
CA GLY A 60 -1.14 1.75 27.03
C GLY A 60 -1.05 2.68 25.83
N VAL A 61 -1.82 2.38 24.78
CA VAL A 61 -1.91 3.24 23.57
C VAL A 61 -2.55 4.60 23.93
N ALA A 62 -3.63 4.59 24.70
CA ALA A 62 -4.28 5.82 25.15
C ALA A 62 -3.34 6.72 25.98
N ARG A 63 -2.54 6.13 26.87
CA ARG A 63 -1.50 6.86 27.62
C ARG A 63 -0.43 7.44 26.68
N ALA A 64 0.01 6.65 25.69
CA ALA A 64 1.00 7.05 24.72
C ALA A 64 0.51 8.22 23.83
N ILE A 65 -0.78 8.21 23.45
CA ILE A 65 -1.42 9.31 22.72
C ILE A 65 -1.44 10.57 23.58
N ARG A 66 -1.91 10.48 24.83
CA ARG A 66 -1.95 11.65 25.75
C ARG A 66 -0.56 12.23 26.00
N SER A 67 0.44 11.37 26.27
CA SER A 67 1.82 11.82 26.53
C SER A 67 2.49 12.43 25.31
N PHE A 68 2.13 11.99 24.09
CA PHE A 68 2.71 12.50 22.86
C PHE A 68 2.01 13.77 22.38
N SER A 69 0.73 13.97 22.74
CA SER A 69 -0.12 15.08 22.31
C SER A 69 -0.06 15.30 20.80
N PRO A 70 -0.51 14.33 19.98
CA PRO A 70 -0.45 14.44 18.53
C PRO A 70 -1.48 15.42 17.99
N ASP A 71 -1.21 15.98 16.80
CA ASP A 71 -2.16 16.80 16.03
C ASP A 71 -3.13 15.91 15.24
N LEU A 72 -2.72 14.66 14.95
CA LEU A 72 -3.49 13.69 14.17
C LEU A 72 -3.20 12.26 14.64
N ILE A 73 -4.24 11.43 14.76
CA ILE A 73 -4.13 9.97 14.88
C ILE A 73 -4.52 9.36 13.54
N LEU A 74 -3.58 8.66 12.89
CA LEU A 74 -3.80 8.01 11.60
C LEU A 74 -3.74 6.48 11.74
N GLY A 75 -4.87 5.82 11.53
CA GLY A 75 -4.97 4.37 11.46
C GLY A 75 -4.64 3.86 10.05
N VAL A 76 -3.54 3.14 9.89
CA VAL A 76 -3.15 2.52 8.62
C VAL A 76 -3.69 1.08 8.55
N LEU A 77 -4.35 0.71 7.45
CA LEU A 77 -5.18 -0.49 7.35
C LEU A 77 -6.24 -0.51 8.47
N SER A 78 -6.98 0.58 8.58
CA SER A 78 -7.77 0.92 9.77
C SER A 78 -8.80 -0.15 10.16
N TYR A 79 -9.37 -0.89 9.22
CA TYR A 79 -10.30 -1.98 9.53
C TYR A 79 -9.64 -3.23 10.14
N THR A 80 -8.31 -3.28 10.20
CA THR A 80 -7.56 -4.32 10.92
C THR A 80 -7.25 -3.92 12.38
N ILE A 81 -7.53 -2.68 12.77
CA ILE A 81 -7.36 -2.19 14.14
C ILE A 81 -8.47 -2.79 15.01
N PRO A 82 -8.14 -3.40 16.16
CA PRO A 82 -9.15 -3.94 17.07
C PRO A 82 -10.15 -2.86 17.49
N ARG A 83 -11.43 -3.19 17.38
CA ARG A 83 -12.52 -2.26 17.69
C ARG A 83 -12.46 -1.73 19.11
N ASP A 84 -12.14 -2.57 20.08
CA ASP A 84 -11.97 -2.20 21.48
C ASP A 84 -10.89 -1.13 21.71
N LEU A 85 -9.82 -1.17 20.91
CA LEU A 85 -8.80 -0.13 20.93
C LEU A 85 -9.35 1.19 20.35
N LEU A 86 -10.10 1.11 19.23
CA LEU A 86 -10.75 2.28 18.66
C LEU A 86 -11.76 2.92 19.62
N GLU A 87 -12.57 2.11 20.30
CA GLU A 87 -13.54 2.57 21.32
C GLU A 87 -12.84 3.34 22.46
N VAL A 88 -11.71 2.84 22.97
CA VAL A 88 -10.93 3.53 24.00
C VAL A 88 -10.33 4.83 23.47
N ILE A 89 -9.83 4.85 22.22
CA ILE A 89 -9.24 6.06 21.63
C ILE A 89 -10.33 7.10 21.35
N SER A 90 -11.44 6.70 20.75
CA SER A 90 -12.55 7.62 20.43
C SER A 90 -13.18 8.26 21.67
N ALA A 91 -13.14 7.59 22.80
CA ALA A 91 -13.63 8.08 24.09
C ALA A 91 -12.62 8.99 24.84
N LEU A 92 -11.43 9.24 24.32
CA LEU A 92 -10.46 10.13 24.98
C LEU A 92 -10.97 11.56 24.95
N PRO A 93 -10.98 12.29 26.10
CA PRO A 93 -11.35 13.69 26.12
C PRO A 93 -10.33 14.53 25.34
N ALA A 94 -10.84 15.50 24.57
CA ALA A 94 -10.03 16.43 23.77
C ALA A 94 -8.97 15.72 22.87
N ARG A 95 -9.30 14.52 22.35
CA ARG A 95 -8.41 13.84 21.41
C ARG A 95 -8.31 14.59 20.07
N PRO A 96 -7.17 14.48 19.38
CA PRO A 96 -7.05 14.98 18.02
C PRO A 96 -7.91 14.13 17.05
N PRO A 97 -8.12 14.62 15.81
CA PRO A 97 -8.80 13.85 14.78
C PRO A 97 -8.25 12.42 14.63
N LEU A 98 -9.16 11.45 14.53
CA LEU A 98 -8.87 10.04 14.31
C LEU A 98 -9.27 9.68 12.88
N VAL A 99 -8.29 9.56 12.00
CA VAL A 99 -8.47 9.24 10.58
C VAL A 99 -8.13 7.79 10.31
N GLY A 100 -8.99 7.08 9.59
CA GLY A 100 -8.71 5.74 9.10
C GLY A 100 -8.23 5.77 7.65
N TRP A 101 -7.15 5.05 7.32
CA TRP A 101 -6.69 4.86 5.94
C TRP A 101 -6.83 3.39 5.54
N VAL A 102 -7.69 3.13 4.55
CA VAL A 102 -8.15 1.80 4.13
C VAL A 102 -7.68 1.51 2.71
N GLY A 103 -7.05 0.35 2.52
CA GLY A 103 -6.54 -0.09 1.23
C GLY A 103 -7.07 -1.46 0.76
N ASP A 104 -8.04 -2.02 1.50
CA ASP A 104 -8.65 -3.31 1.18
C ASP A 104 -10.17 -3.17 1.10
N VAL A 105 -10.83 -4.01 0.28
CA VAL A 105 -12.29 -4.09 0.17
C VAL A 105 -12.91 -4.39 1.53
N PHE A 106 -14.02 -3.75 1.80
CA PHE A 106 -14.78 -3.86 3.04
C PHE A 106 -16.27 -4.10 2.75
N GLY A 107 -17.04 -4.39 3.80
CA GLY A 107 -18.48 -4.58 3.72
C GLY A 107 -19.19 -4.08 4.97
N GLU A 108 -20.46 -4.48 5.15
CA GLU A 108 -21.31 -4.05 6.26
C GLU A 108 -20.69 -4.35 7.66
N ALA A 109 -19.90 -5.43 7.76
CA ALA A 109 -19.24 -5.80 9.02
C ALA A 109 -18.33 -4.70 9.59
N GLN A 110 -17.79 -3.82 8.73
CA GLN A 110 -16.90 -2.73 9.10
C GLN A 110 -17.64 -1.46 9.59
N ARG A 111 -18.95 -1.34 9.37
CA ARG A 111 -19.74 -0.15 9.71
C ARG A 111 -19.49 0.33 11.14
N ARG A 112 -19.61 -0.57 12.12
CA ARG A 112 -19.43 -0.23 13.54
C ARG A 112 -18.03 0.25 13.91
N SER A 113 -17.01 -0.16 13.14
CA SER A 113 -15.63 0.33 13.32
C SER A 113 -15.43 1.65 12.61
N ALA A 114 -16.05 1.83 11.44
CA ALA A 114 -15.99 3.09 10.68
C ALA A 114 -16.56 4.27 11.48
N GLU A 115 -17.66 4.06 12.21
CA GLU A 115 -18.31 5.09 13.04
C GLU A 115 -17.46 5.60 14.23
N LEU A 116 -16.34 4.95 14.51
CA LEU A 116 -15.40 5.39 15.55
C LEU A 116 -14.32 6.37 15.01
N PHE A 117 -14.24 6.54 13.69
CA PHE A 117 -13.35 7.49 13.05
C PHE A 117 -14.07 8.81 12.74
N ASP A 118 -13.32 9.91 12.70
CA ASP A 118 -13.83 11.22 12.26
C ASP A 118 -13.84 11.33 10.74
N LEU A 119 -12.91 10.63 10.06
CA LEU A 119 -12.77 10.58 8.62
C LEU A 119 -12.21 9.21 8.21
N ILE A 120 -12.71 8.65 7.10
CA ILE A 120 -12.11 7.48 6.44
C ILE A 120 -11.54 7.89 5.08
N ALA A 121 -10.27 7.62 4.88
CA ALA A 121 -9.59 7.78 3.60
C ALA A 121 -9.46 6.42 2.91
N TYR A 122 -9.95 6.30 1.68
CA TYR A 122 -9.87 5.09 0.86
C TYR A 122 -8.85 5.25 -0.25
N THR A 123 -8.08 4.20 -0.53
CA THR A 123 -7.12 4.19 -1.65
C THR A 123 -7.78 3.93 -3.01
N ASP A 124 -9.11 3.92 -3.08
CA ASP A 124 -9.92 3.42 -4.17
C ASP A 124 -11.22 4.22 -4.26
N THR A 125 -11.51 4.80 -5.41
CA THR A 125 -12.73 5.63 -5.59
C THR A 125 -14.00 4.81 -5.48
N ALA A 126 -14.03 3.57 -5.98
CA ALA A 126 -15.20 2.70 -5.84
C ALA A 126 -15.44 2.27 -4.38
N MET A 127 -14.41 2.27 -3.52
CA MET A 127 -14.60 2.08 -2.07
C MET A 127 -15.26 3.31 -1.42
N VAL A 128 -14.98 4.53 -1.89
CA VAL A 128 -15.70 5.74 -1.45
C VAL A 128 -17.18 5.61 -1.80
N ASP A 129 -17.49 5.16 -3.00
CA ASP A 129 -18.89 4.97 -3.43
C ASP A 129 -19.56 3.80 -2.70
N LEU A 130 -18.82 2.72 -2.43
CA LEU A 130 -19.31 1.61 -1.61
C LEU A 130 -19.66 2.05 -0.20
N HIS A 131 -18.81 2.86 0.44
CA HIS A 131 -19.03 3.45 1.76
C HIS A 131 -20.37 4.22 1.80
N ARG A 132 -20.59 5.09 0.80
CA ARG A 132 -21.83 5.87 0.67
C ARG A 132 -23.05 4.98 0.42
N ARG A 133 -22.96 4.01 -0.48
CA ARG A 133 -24.03 3.05 -0.78
C ARG A 133 -24.42 2.19 0.42
N LEU A 134 -23.44 1.79 1.23
CA LEU A 134 -23.71 1.07 2.48
C LEU A 134 -24.28 1.99 3.57
N GLY A 135 -24.38 3.30 3.35
CA GLY A 135 -24.94 4.26 4.30
C GLY A 135 -24.09 4.42 5.58
N PHE A 136 -22.78 4.31 5.48
CA PHE A 136 -21.88 4.64 6.58
C PHE A 136 -21.96 6.16 6.84
N ARG A 137 -22.04 6.56 8.11
CA ARG A 137 -22.23 7.98 8.48
C ARG A 137 -20.94 8.79 8.53
N THR A 138 -19.83 8.11 8.77
CA THR A 138 -18.51 8.75 8.84
C THR A 138 -18.18 9.41 7.50
N PRO A 139 -17.70 10.66 7.46
CA PRO A 139 -17.19 11.26 6.24
C PRO A 139 -16.10 10.40 5.59
N CYS A 140 -16.06 10.37 4.26
CA CYS A 140 -15.03 9.61 3.56
C CYS A 140 -14.49 10.37 2.34
N VAL A 141 -13.21 10.10 2.02
CA VAL A 141 -12.48 10.71 0.90
C VAL A 141 -11.64 9.69 0.16
N PHE A 142 -11.30 10.00 -1.08
CA PHE A 142 -10.25 9.29 -1.82
C PHE A 142 -8.89 9.82 -1.40
N LEU A 143 -7.99 8.90 -1.05
CA LEU A 143 -6.58 9.18 -0.73
C LEU A 143 -5.73 8.02 -1.22
N PRO A 144 -5.13 8.09 -2.41
CA PRO A 144 -4.39 6.97 -3.00
C PRO A 144 -3.17 6.60 -2.16
N HIS A 145 -2.60 5.43 -2.43
CA HIS A 145 -1.32 5.02 -1.85
C HIS A 145 -0.21 6.02 -2.13
N ALA A 146 0.89 5.91 -1.40
CA ALA A 146 2.12 6.65 -1.62
C ALA A 146 3.29 5.69 -1.81
N ALA A 147 4.33 6.11 -2.51
CA ALA A 147 5.55 5.34 -2.65
C ALA A 147 6.26 5.17 -1.31
N ASN A 148 6.78 3.96 -1.07
CA ASN A 148 7.43 3.61 0.18
C ASN A 148 8.92 4.01 0.17
N PRO A 149 9.30 5.10 0.86
CA PRO A 149 10.67 5.60 0.81
C PRO A 149 11.69 4.67 1.46
N ARG A 150 11.23 3.66 2.19
CA ARG A 150 12.10 2.67 2.82
C ARG A 150 12.88 1.88 1.78
N MET A 151 12.27 1.56 0.63
CA MET A 151 12.96 0.84 -0.45
C MET A 151 14.14 1.65 -1.02
N ALA A 152 13.97 2.95 -1.19
CA ALA A 152 15.01 3.84 -1.72
C ALA A 152 16.19 4.12 -0.75
N ARG A 153 16.14 3.59 0.50
CA ARG A 153 17.26 3.70 1.43
C ARG A 153 18.36 2.67 1.18
N VAL A 154 18.04 1.57 0.53
CA VAL A 154 18.94 0.40 0.36
C VAL A 154 19.20 0.09 -1.10
N ALA A 155 18.39 0.61 -2.01
CA ALA A 155 18.56 0.48 -3.45
C ALA A 155 18.54 1.86 -4.10
N ALA A 156 19.32 2.02 -5.16
CA ALA A 156 19.37 3.23 -5.97
C ALA A 156 19.12 2.86 -7.45
N PRO A 157 18.58 3.78 -8.27
CA PRO A 157 18.46 3.56 -9.70
C PRO A 157 19.81 3.16 -10.31
N VAL A 158 19.81 2.15 -11.18
CA VAL A 158 21.01 1.75 -11.91
C VAL A 158 21.04 2.38 -13.30
N ALA A 159 22.24 2.68 -13.81
CA ALA A 159 22.38 3.32 -15.12
C ALA A 159 21.86 2.46 -16.27
N GLU A 160 22.08 1.15 -16.18
CA GLU A 160 21.67 0.19 -17.20
C GLU A 160 20.91 -0.98 -16.53
N PRO A 161 19.58 -0.85 -16.34
CA PRO A 161 18.77 -1.91 -15.77
C PRO A 161 18.62 -3.09 -16.76
N GLU A 162 18.46 -4.28 -16.22
CA GLU A 162 18.20 -5.48 -17.02
C GLU A 162 16.93 -5.28 -17.86
N ARG A 163 17.01 -5.59 -19.16
CA ARG A 163 15.89 -5.50 -20.10
C ARG A 163 14.93 -6.68 -19.92
N LYS A 164 14.39 -6.80 -18.72
CA LYS A 164 13.41 -7.82 -18.36
C LYS A 164 12.31 -7.18 -17.54
N MET A 165 11.05 -7.54 -17.82
CA MET A 165 9.92 -7.15 -17.00
C MET A 165 9.76 -8.11 -15.83
N VAL A 166 9.62 -7.56 -14.62
CA VAL A 166 9.48 -8.33 -13.39
C VAL A 166 8.07 -8.22 -12.81
N PHE A 167 7.64 -9.27 -12.11
CA PHE A 167 6.41 -9.25 -11.34
C PHE A 167 6.67 -9.74 -9.92
N VAL A 168 6.52 -8.86 -8.94
CA VAL A 168 6.76 -9.14 -7.52
C VAL A 168 5.44 -9.26 -6.79
N ALA A 169 4.88 -10.45 -6.70
CA ALA A 169 3.61 -10.71 -6.03
C ALA A 169 3.40 -12.19 -5.75
N ASN A 170 2.50 -12.50 -4.81
CA ASN A 170 1.98 -13.87 -4.69
C ASN A 170 0.99 -14.18 -5.83
N PRO A 171 0.98 -15.40 -6.36
CA PRO A 171 -0.01 -15.80 -7.34
C PRO A 171 -1.41 -15.89 -6.72
N THR A 172 -2.38 -15.39 -7.46
CA THR A 172 -3.81 -15.65 -7.26
C THR A 172 -4.33 -16.46 -8.46
N PRO A 173 -5.54 -17.02 -8.43
CA PRO A 173 -6.11 -17.67 -9.61
C PRO A 173 -6.11 -16.78 -10.85
N HIS A 174 -6.55 -15.52 -10.71
CA HIS A 174 -6.55 -14.52 -11.78
C HIS A 174 -5.14 -14.26 -12.33
N ARG A 175 -4.17 -13.96 -11.46
CA ARG A 175 -2.77 -13.74 -11.85
C ARG A 175 -2.17 -14.93 -12.60
N ARG A 176 -2.42 -16.15 -12.12
CA ARG A 176 -1.95 -17.36 -12.82
C ARG A 176 -2.59 -17.51 -14.19
N ALA A 177 -3.89 -17.24 -14.30
CA ALA A 177 -4.61 -17.33 -15.57
C ALA A 177 -4.07 -16.34 -16.60
N LEU A 178 -3.78 -15.09 -16.19
CA LEU A 178 -3.18 -14.08 -17.07
C LEU A 178 -1.74 -14.47 -17.45
N ILE A 179 -0.89 -14.79 -16.48
CA ILE A 179 0.53 -15.12 -16.73
C ILE A 179 0.70 -16.32 -17.67
N ARG A 180 -0.18 -17.32 -17.60
CA ARG A 180 -0.15 -18.46 -18.54
C ARG A 180 -0.43 -18.07 -19.99
N LYS A 181 -1.10 -16.97 -20.25
CA LYS A 181 -1.41 -16.46 -21.60
C LYS A 181 -0.30 -15.57 -22.17
N VAL A 182 0.49 -14.95 -21.30
CA VAL A 182 1.60 -14.06 -21.70
C VAL A 182 2.70 -14.89 -22.36
N GLN A 183 3.10 -14.51 -23.58
CA GLN A 183 4.10 -15.22 -24.39
C GLN A 183 5.52 -14.72 -24.14
N THR A 184 5.69 -13.43 -23.86
CA THR A 184 7.01 -12.84 -23.61
C THR A 184 7.53 -13.23 -22.23
N PRO A 185 8.77 -13.78 -22.11
CA PRO A 185 9.29 -14.27 -20.84
C PRO A 185 9.39 -13.20 -19.77
N LEU A 186 8.69 -13.38 -18.66
CA LEU A 186 8.72 -12.57 -17.46
C LEU A 186 9.63 -13.18 -16.38
N ARG A 187 10.09 -12.36 -15.42
CA ARG A 187 10.66 -12.86 -14.17
C ARG A 187 9.66 -12.68 -13.03
N LEU A 188 9.26 -13.78 -12.40
CA LEU A 188 8.20 -13.84 -11.40
C LEU A 188 8.79 -14.07 -10.01
N TYR A 189 8.55 -13.16 -9.09
CA TYR A 189 9.00 -13.26 -7.70
C TYR A 189 7.83 -13.52 -6.74
N GLY A 190 7.95 -14.59 -5.94
CA GLY A 190 6.99 -14.91 -4.90
C GLY A 190 6.89 -16.41 -4.61
N PRO A 191 6.69 -16.82 -3.34
CA PRO A 191 6.82 -18.24 -2.93
C PRO A 191 5.81 -19.17 -3.60
N GLY A 192 4.65 -18.67 -3.99
CA GLY A 192 3.60 -19.48 -4.59
C GLY A 192 3.78 -19.74 -6.10
N TRP A 193 4.73 -19.10 -6.79
CA TRP A 193 4.93 -19.26 -8.23
C TRP A 193 5.50 -20.62 -8.62
N ALA A 194 6.10 -21.37 -7.69
CA ALA A 194 6.50 -22.76 -7.93
C ALA A 194 5.32 -23.64 -8.45
N SER A 195 4.08 -23.28 -8.10
CA SER A 195 2.86 -23.97 -8.56
C SER A 195 2.43 -23.61 -9.99
N LEU A 196 3.13 -22.73 -10.68
CA LEU A 196 2.85 -22.42 -12.09
C LEU A 196 3.11 -23.65 -12.98
N GLY A 197 4.05 -24.53 -12.57
CA GLY A 197 4.51 -25.67 -13.34
C GLY A 197 5.56 -25.27 -14.40
N PRO A 198 5.84 -26.16 -15.35
CA PRO A 198 6.75 -25.86 -16.45
C PRO A 198 6.29 -24.61 -17.20
N SER A 199 7.18 -23.65 -17.38
CA SER A 199 6.87 -22.35 -17.97
C SER A 199 8.12 -21.77 -18.63
N HIS A 200 7.94 -20.94 -19.65
CA HIS A 200 9.01 -20.14 -20.25
C HIS A 200 9.35 -18.89 -19.40
N HIS A 201 8.55 -18.60 -18.37
CA HIS A 201 8.86 -17.54 -17.42
C HIS A 201 9.95 -18.00 -16.43
N GLU A 202 10.79 -17.06 -16.02
CA GLU A 202 11.76 -17.28 -14.96
C GLU A 202 11.07 -17.16 -13.59
N VAL A 203 11.13 -18.21 -12.78
CA VAL A 203 10.43 -18.25 -11.48
C VAL A 203 11.43 -18.21 -10.34
N VAL A 204 11.31 -17.20 -9.48
CA VAL A 204 12.04 -17.07 -8.22
C VAL A 204 11.05 -17.29 -7.06
N ALA A 205 10.82 -18.56 -6.74
CA ALA A 205 9.78 -19.03 -5.83
C ALA A 205 10.16 -18.84 -4.35
N ARG A 206 10.56 -17.63 -3.96
CA ARG A 206 10.85 -17.28 -2.55
C ARG A 206 10.25 -15.94 -2.17
N ARG A 207 10.09 -15.72 -0.87
CA ARG A 207 9.73 -14.40 -0.34
C ARG A 207 10.95 -13.48 -0.40
N LEU A 208 10.73 -12.26 -0.85
CA LEU A 208 11.70 -11.18 -0.78
C LEU A 208 11.43 -10.33 0.47
N SER A 209 12.49 -9.81 1.07
CA SER A 209 12.42 -8.68 1.99
C SER A 209 12.06 -7.40 1.23
N MET A 210 11.67 -6.35 1.95
CA MET A 210 11.37 -5.05 1.31
C MET A 210 12.61 -4.46 0.61
N ASP A 211 13.77 -4.68 1.18
CA ASP A 211 15.05 -4.21 0.62
C ASP A 211 15.37 -4.94 -0.69
N GLU A 212 15.17 -6.26 -0.73
CA GLU A 212 15.30 -7.04 -1.96
C GLU A 212 14.28 -6.65 -3.03
N VAL A 213 13.04 -6.31 -2.64
CA VAL A 213 12.03 -5.82 -3.59
C VAL A 213 12.46 -4.49 -4.19
N GLY A 214 13.00 -3.56 -3.39
CA GLY A 214 13.57 -2.31 -3.88
C GLY A 214 14.71 -2.54 -4.88
N GLN A 215 15.62 -3.47 -4.57
CA GLN A 215 16.72 -3.82 -5.47
C GLN A 215 16.21 -4.43 -6.78
N VAL A 216 15.22 -5.34 -6.72
CA VAL A 216 14.58 -5.91 -7.92
C VAL A 216 13.99 -4.82 -8.81
N TYR A 217 13.32 -3.82 -8.25
CA TYR A 217 12.82 -2.70 -9.06
C TYR A 217 13.96 -1.88 -9.66
N ALA A 218 14.99 -1.56 -8.87
CA ALA A 218 16.13 -0.78 -9.34
C ALA A 218 16.91 -1.48 -10.48
N ASP A 219 17.02 -2.81 -10.43
CA ASP A 219 17.80 -3.61 -11.38
C ASP A 219 17.09 -3.89 -12.71
N HIS A 220 15.78 -3.56 -12.83
CA HIS A 220 15.00 -3.92 -14.02
C HIS A 220 14.31 -2.70 -14.65
N PHE A 221 14.24 -2.70 -15.98
CA PHE A 221 13.73 -1.57 -16.75
C PHE A 221 12.21 -1.40 -16.65
N ALA A 222 11.48 -2.47 -16.36
CA ALA A 222 10.01 -2.45 -16.26
C ALA A 222 9.50 -3.44 -15.21
N THR A 223 8.36 -3.12 -14.64
CA THR A 223 7.61 -3.99 -13.72
C THR A 223 6.17 -4.15 -14.18
N LEU A 224 5.67 -5.38 -14.05
CA LEU A 224 4.28 -5.71 -14.23
C LEU A 224 3.52 -5.50 -12.91
N ASN A 225 2.33 -4.93 -12.98
CA ASN A 225 1.35 -5.01 -11.91
C ASN A 225 0.08 -5.69 -12.40
N ILE A 226 -0.42 -6.64 -11.62
CA ILE A 226 -1.71 -7.29 -11.76
C ILE A 226 -2.40 -7.14 -10.42
N MET A 227 -3.54 -6.45 -10.40
CA MET A 227 -4.29 -6.22 -9.18
C MET A 227 -4.75 -7.53 -8.51
N ASN A 228 -5.07 -7.44 -7.25
CA ASN A 228 -5.76 -8.51 -6.54
C ASN A 228 -7.23 -8.09 -6.39
N GLU A 229 -8.08 -8.69 -7.19
CA GLU A 229 -9.52 -8.40 -7.25
C GLU A 229 -10.23 -8.58 -5.90
N ALA A 230 -9.66 -9.38 -5.00
CA ALA A 230 -10.18 -9.54 -3.65
C ALA A 230 -9.95 -8.32 -2.75
N ASN A 231 -9.03 -7.43 -3.11
CA ASN A 231 -8.60 -6.30 -2.27
C ASN A 231 -8.91 -4.94 -2.88
N VAL A 232 -9.07 -4.86 -4.21
CA VAL A 232 -9.17 -3.60 -4.97
C VAL A 232 -10.38 -3.67 -5.90
N LEU A 233 -11.13 -2.58 -6.02
CA LEU A 233 -12.28 -2.46 -6.91
C LEU A 233 -11.93 -1.64 -8.18
N SER A 234 -11.41 -0.43 -8.01
CA SER A 234 -10.98 0.47 -9.08
C SER A 234 -9.64 1.14 -8.81
N GLY A 235 -9.13 0.99 -7.58
CA GLY A 235 -7.96 1.71 -7.07
C GLY A 235 -6.63 1.10 -7.47
N LEU A 236 -5.59 1.69 -6.93
CA LEU A 236 -4.20 1.29 -7.15
C LEU A 236 -3.62 0.68 -5.87
N ASN A 237 -2.62 -0.17 -6.02
CA ASN A 237 -1.83 -0.68 -4.91
C ASN A 237 -0.42 -0.07 -4.88
N GLN A 238 0.38 -0.35 -3.86
CA GLN A 238 1.73 0.20 -3.70
C GLN A 238 2.65 -0.12 -4.88
N ARG A 239 2.44 -1.23 -5.63
CA ARG A 239 3.24 -1.61 -6.81
C ARG A 239 3.08 -0.67 -8.00
N ASN A 240 2.08 0.22 -8.00
CA ASN A 240 1.98 1.29 -8.98
C ASN A 240 2.89 2.48 -8.63
N PHE A 241 3.28 2.63 -7.36
CA PHE A 241 4.05 3.80 -6.88
C PHE A 241 5.51 3.45 -6.54
N ASP A 242 5.74 2.32 -5.85
CA ASP A 242 7.05 1.95 -5.32
C ASP A 242 8.13 1.81 -6.41
N PRO A 243 7.89 1.16 -7.57
CA PRO A 243 8.90 1.01 -8.63
C PRO A 243 9.32 2.34 -9.24
N CYS A 244 8.40 3.31 -9.26
CA CYS A 244 8.69 4.65 -9.77
C CYS A 244 9.83 5.36 -9.02
N LEU A 245 10.08 5.01 -7.74
CA LEU A 245 11.23 5.56 -6.99
C LEU A 245 12.57 5.29 -7.68
N PHE A 246 12.64 4.25 -8.49
CA PHE A 246 13.86 3.78 -9.16
C PHE A 246 13.89 4.14 -10.67
N GLY A 247 12.86 4.80 -11.19
CA GLY A 247 12.73 5.05 -12.62
C GLY A 247 12.35 3.79 -13.41
N THR A 248 11.78 2.78 -12.75
CA THR A 248 11.29 1.55 -13.37
C THR A 248 9.94 1.80 -14.01
N ALA A 249 9.78 1.50 -15.30
CA ALA A 249 8.51 1.67 -16.01
C ALA A 249 7.44 0.73 -15.42
N VAL A 250 6.30 1.27 -15.03
CA VAL A 250 5.17 0.50 -14.51
C VAL A 250 4.22 0.16 -15.65
N VAL A 251 3.93 -1.14 -15.82
CA VAL A 251 2.91 -1.67 -16.73
C VAL A 251 1.84 -2.34 -15.87
N SER A 252 0.68 -1.71 -15.76
CA SER A 252 -0.41 -2.13 -14.87
C SER A 252 -1.60 -2.63 -15.67
N ASP A 253 -2.33 -3.60 -15.11
CA ASP A 253 -3.67 -3.90 -15.60
C ASP A 253 -4.56 -2.64 -15.54
N GLU A 254 -5.53 -2.58 -16.42
CA GLU A 254 -6.45 -1.45 -16.53
C GLU A 254 -7.23 -1.26 -15.23
N GLN A 255 -7.07 -0.06 -14.64
CA GLN A 255 -7.75 0.34 -13.42
C GLN A 255 -8.34 1.75 -13.61
N PRO A 256 -9.61 1.98 -13.25
CA PRO A 256 -10.24 3.29 -13.39
C PRO A 256 -9.47 4.43 -12.73
N ASP A 257 -8.86 4.17 -11.56
CA ASP A 257 -8.13 5.18 -10.80
C ASP A 257 -6.70 5.43 -11.31
N LEU A 258 -6.21 4.68 -12.32
CA LEU A 258 -4.85 4.86 -12.82
C LEU A 258 -4.65 6.28 -13.40
N GLY A 259 -5.63 6.75 -14.16
CA GLY A 259 -5.61 8.09 -14.74
C GLY A 259 -5.74 9.24 -13.73
N LEU A 260 -6.16 8.96 -12.49
CA LEU A 260 -6.20 9.94 -11.41
C LEU A 260 -4.81 10.15 -10.76
N CYS A 261 -3.92 9.18 -10.91
CA CYS A 261 -2.59 9.22 -10.29
C CYS A 261 -1.47 9.43 -11.30
N PHE A 262 -1.64 8.96 -12.55
CA PHE A 262 -0.61 8.99 -13.59
C PHE A 262 -1.18 9.41 -14.94
N GLU A 263 -0.40 10.07 -15.77
CA GLU A 263 -0.68 10.25 -17.19
C GLU A 263 -0.39 8.92 -17.91
N VAL A 264 -1.48 8.18 -18.22
CA VAL A 264 -1.39 6.87 -18.86
C VAL A 264 -0.77 7.00 -20.25
N GLY A 265 0.17 6.14 -20.57
CA GLY A 265 0.97 6.18 -21.80
C GLY A 265 2.28 6.97 -21.68
N ARG A 266 2.44 7.80 -20.64
CA ARG A 266 3.62 8.64 -20.42
C ARG A 266 4.30 8.40 -19.08
N GLU A 267 3.55 8.23 -17.99
CA GLU A 267 4.06 8.05 -16.62
C GLU A 267 3.87 6.61 -16.12
N ALA A 268 2.90 5.91 -16.70
CA ALA A 268 2.65 4.48 -16.52
C ALA A 268 1.98 3.95 -17.78
N LEU A 269 2.10 2.65 -18.05
CA LEU A 269 1.39 1.97 -19.13
C LEU A 269 0.23 1.15 -18.57
N SER A 270 -0.82 0.97 -19.38
CA SER A 270 -1.98 0.16 -19.05
C SER A 270 -2.24 -0.90 -20.09
N TYR A 271 -2.76 -2.07 -19.69
CA TYR A 271 -3.19 -3.15 -20.56
C TYR A 271 -4.51 -3.76 -20.06
N GLY A 272 -5.37 -4.16 -21.00
CA GLY A 272 -6.64 -4.84 -20.72
C GLY A 272 -6.60 -6.35 -21.02
N SER A 273 -5.56 -6.84 -21.73
CA SER A 273 -5.44 -8.26 -22.11
C SER A 273 -4.00 -8.76 -22.09
N ALA A 274 -3.82 -10.09 -22.16
CA ALA A 274 -2.48 -10.69 -22.25
C ALA A 274 -1.78 -10.32 -23.55
N GLU A 275 -2.52 -10.22 -24.63
CA GLU A 275 -2.04 -9.84 -25.97
C GLU A 275 -1.54 -8.38 -25.97
N GLU A 276 -2.27 -7.48 -25.34
CA GLU A 276 -1.84 -6.08 -25.18
C GLU A 276 -0.59 -5.99 -24.30
N LEU A 277 -0.53 -6.76 -23.20
CA LEU A 277 0.65 -6.84 -22.34
C LEU A 277 1.89 -7.33 -23.14
N ASP A 278 1.75 -8.39 -23.94
CA ASP A 278 2.83 -8.88 -24.81
C ASP A 278 3.24 -7.82 -25.84
N GLY A 279 2.28 -7.12 -26.42
CA GLY A 279 2.53 -6.01 -27.35
C GLY A 279 3.33 -4.88 -26.71
N LEU A 280 2.91 -4.41 -25.52
CA LEU A 280 3.59 -3.39 -24.72
C LEU A 280 5.00 -3.84 -24.33
N TYR A 281 5.13 -5.04 -23.80
CA TYR A 281 6.43 -5.55 -23.38
C TYR A 281 7.39 -5.71 -24.56
N GLY A 282 6.92 -6.26 -25.70
CA GLY A 282 7.69 -6.35 -26.92
C GLY A 282 8.12 -4.97 -27.48
N ARG A 283 7.27 -3.94 -27.34
CA ARG A 283 7.60 -2.55 -27.67
C ARG A 283 8.74 -2.02 -26.81
N LEU A 284 8.64 -2.19 -25.48
CA LEU A 284 9.68 -1.75 -24.54
C LEU A 284 11.01 -2.46 -24.76
N LEU A 285 11.00 -3.77 -25.11
CA LEU A 285 12.22 -4.52 -25.42
C LEU A 285 12.93 -3.99 -26.68
N ARG A 286 12.16 -3.59 -27.70
CA ARG A 286 12.72 -2.99 -28.94
C ARG A 286 13.15 -1.55 -28.74
N ASN A 287 12.53 -0.84 -27.81
CA ASN A 287 12.80 0.57 -27.53
C ASN A 287 13.05 0.83 -26.04
N PRO A 288 14.22 0.45 -25.49
CA PRO A 288 14.52 0.60 -24.06
C PRO A 288 14.57 2.06 -23.60
N ASP A 289 14.83 3.01 -24.49
CA ASP A 289 14.80 4.44 -24.16
C ASP A 289 13.38 4.92 -23.86
N GLU A 290 12.37 4.32 -24.48
CA GLU A 290 10.97 4.56 -24.14
C GLU A 290 10.64 4.08 -22.72
N ALA A 291 11.10 2.88 -22.34
CA ALA A 291 10.93 2.38 -20.98
C ALA A 291 11.59 3.30 -19.95
N ARG A 292 12.80 3.78 -20.24
CA ARG A 292 13.51 4.76 -19.42
C ARG A 292 12.74 6.07 -19.29
N ALA A 293 12.24 6.60 -20.41
CA ALA A 293 11.47 7.86 -20.43
C ALA A 293 10.19 7.76 -19.58
N ILE A 294 9.45 6.64 -19.70
CA ILE A 294 8.24 6.36 -18.92
C ILE A 294 8.59 6.21 -17.42
N GLY A 295 9.62 5.44 -17.09
CA GLY A 295 10.06 5.25 -15.72
C GLY A 295 10.49 6.56 -15.04
N GLU A 296 11.26 7.40 -15.73
CA GLU A 296 11.66 8.72 -15.22
C GLU A 296 10.48 9.71 -15.13
N ALA A 297 9.51 9.64 -16.04
CA ALA A 297 8.28 10.43 -15.92
C ALA A 297 7.45 9.99 -14.70
N GLY A 298 7.25 8.68 -14.52
CA GLY A 298 6.59 8.11 -13.33
C GLY A 298 7.31 8.48 -12.04
N ARG A 299 8.66 8.47 -12.04
CA ARG A 299 9.48 8.89 -10.88
C ARG A 299 9.22 10.35 -10.53
N ARG A 300 9.27 11.26 -11.52
CA ARG A 300 8.97 12.69 -11.29
C ARG A 300 7.57 12.87 -10.72
N ARG A 301 6.56 12.20 -11.29
CA ARG A 301 5.16 12.24 -10.79
C ARG A 301 5.08 11.81 -9.33
N VAL A 302 5.65 10.65 -8.98
CA VAL A 302 5.58 10.10 -7.63
C VAL A 302 6.27 11.00 -6.62
N LEU A 303 7.44 11.53 -6.94
CA LEU A 303 8.17 12.44 -6.05
C LEU A 303 7.46 13.78 -5.87
N ALA A 304 6.77 14.27 -6.91
CA ALA A 304 6.05 15.54 -6.87
C ALA A 304 4.68 15.46 -6.17
N GLU A 305 3.99 14.30 -6.22
CA GLU A 305 2.58 14.24 -5.80
C GLU A 305 2.20 13.02 -4.96
N HIS A 306 3.01 11.95 -4.94
CA HIS A 306 2.63 10.67 -4.35
C HIS A 306 3.57 10.19 -3.24
N THR A 307 4.06 11.13 -2.41
CA THR A 307 4.77 10.81 -1.17
C THR A 307 3.82 10.79 0.03
N TYR A 308 4.25 10.22 1.15
CA TYR A 308 3.47 10.27 2.40
C TYR A 308 3.30 11.71 2.94
N GLY A 309 4.26 12.60 2.65
CA GLY A 309 4.11 14.03 2.95
C GLY A 309 2.86 14.63 2.29
N HIS A 310 2.70 14.42 0.98
CA HIS A 310 1.51 14.90 0.24
C HIS A 310 0.20 14.32 0.78
N ARG A 311 0.20 13.06 1.27
CA ARG A 311 -1.00 12.45 1.87
C ARG A 311 -1.39 13.14 3.17
N ILE A 312 -0.42 13.47 4.02
CA ILE A 312 -0.67 14.19 5.26
C ILE A 312 -1.10 15.64 5.01
N GLU A 313 -0.51 16.32 4.05
CA GLU A 313 -0.94 17.66 3.64
C GLU A 313 -2.39 17.68 3.15
N THR A 314 -2.78 16.65 2.39
CA THR A 314 -4.17 16.48 1.96
C THR A 314 -5.09 16.26 3.16
N LEU A 315 -4.75 15.37 4.08
CA LEU A 315 -5.55 15.13 5.28
C LEU A 315 -5.63 16.36 6.18
N ALA A 316 -4.53 17.09 6.37
CA ALA A 316 -4.50 18.28 7.22
C ALA A 316 -5.42 19.43 6.75
N LYS A 317 -5.82 19.43 5.47
CA LYS A 317 -6.81 20.38 4.92
C LYS A 317 -8.26 19.95 5.16
N LEU A 318 -8.48 18.71 5.60
CA LEU A 318 -9.81 18.08 5.71
C LEU A 318 -10.25 17.88 7.17
N ILE A 319 -9.32 18.07 8.14
CA ILE A 319 -9.54 17.81 9.57
C ILE A 319 -9.40 19.09 10.42
#